data_e449ebed7b5d3a7419ffef48931ebd80
#
_entry.id   e449ebed7b5d3a7419ffef48931ebd80
#
_cell.length_a   1.000
_cell.length_b   1.000
_cell.length_c   1.000
_cell.angle_alpha   90.00
_cell.angle_beta   90.00
_cell.angle_gamma   90.00
#
_symmetry.space_group_name_H-M   'P 1'
#
loop_
_entity.id
_entity.type
_entity.pdbx_description
1 polymer ?
#
loop_
_entity_poly.entity_id
_entity_poly.type
_entity_poly.pdbx_seq_one_letter_code
_entity_poly.pdbx_strand_id
1 'polypeptide(L)'
;RKEHPKALLLVHPEAPYSVVKAADYVGSTSQILAFAKNSKESEFIIATERNIFYKLQKACPDKTFIEAPVASRDGYCLSCANCPWMELNTIQKLIDCLENPQKHQVLVDDTIRNGALKPLQRMLDFSADLKSGKIRLN
;
A
#
# COMPACT_ATOMS: atom_id res chain seq x y z
N ARG A 1 12.90 4.60 16.26
CA ARG A 1 13.13 6.00 16.70
C ARG A 1 14.25 6.16 17.73
N LYS A 2 14.40 5.24 18.68
CA LYS A 2 15.53 5.33 19.65
C LYS A 2 16.88 5.18 18.96
N GLU A 3 16.98 4.29 17.96
CA GLU A 3 18.20 4.06 17.17
C GLU A 3 18.37 5.10 16.06
N HIS A 4 17.27 5.67 15.58
CA HIS A 4 17.21 6.66 14.49
C HIS A 4 16.42 7.90 14.91
N PRO A 5 16.97 8.73 15.82
CA PRO A 5 16.24 9.85 16.42
C PRO A 5 15.91 10.99 15.45
N LYS A 6 16.62 11.07 14.33
CA LYS A 6 16.42 12.10 13.28
C LYS A 6 15.50 11.61 12.16
N ALA A 7 15.20 10.30 12.07
CA ALA A 7 14.39 9.75 11.01
C ALA A 7 12.92 10.11 11.18
N LEU A 8 12.29 10.58 10.11
CA LEU A 8 10.84 10.76 10.05
C LEU A 8 10.14 9.43 9.83
N LEU A 9 9.08 9.17 10.58
CA LEU A 9 8.25 7.98 10.45
C LEU A 9 7.11 8.24 9.46
N LEU A 10 7.19 7.60 8.30
CA LEU A 10 6.17 7.67 7.24
C LEU A 10 5.33 6.38 7.24
N VAL A 11 4.02 6.51 7.35
CA VAL A 11 3.11 5.39 7.64
C VAL A 11 1.97 5.32 6.64
N HIS A 12 1.63 4.12 6.19
CA HIS A 12 0.40 3.89 5.43
C HIS A 12 -0.82 3.94 6.37
N PRO A 13 -1.96 4.54 5.97
CA PRO A 13 -3.13 4.70 6.83
C PRO A 13 -3.76 3.39 7.32
N GLU A 14 -3.49 2.26 6.63
CA GLU A 14 -3.94 0.91 7.04
C GLU A 14 -3.07 0.28 8.14
N ALA A 15 -1.97 0.93 8.54
CA ALA A 15 -1.15 0.45 9.65
C ALA A 15 -1.93 0.51 10.98
N PRO A 16 -1.54 -0.27 12.00
CA PRO A 16 -2.17 -0.22 13.31
C PRO A 16 -2.26 1.20 13.87
N TYR A 17 -3.37 1.53 14.51
CA TYR A 17 -3.64 2.89 15.00
C TYR A 17 -2.51 3.48 15.85
N SER A 18 -1.86 2.65 16.70
CA SER A 18 -0.70 3.07 17.51
C SER A 18 0.48 3.54 16.66
N VAL A 19 0.70 2.91 15.50
CA VAL A 19 1.76 3.28 14.53
C VAL A 19 1.38 4.56 13.80
N VAL A 20 0.13 4.64 13.32
CA VAL A 20 -0.41 5.84 12.67
C VAL A 20 -0.33 7.05 13.60
N LYS A 21 -0.70 6.89 14.88
CA LYS A 21 -0.62 7.95 15.89
C LYS A 21 0.81 8.43 16.16
N ALA A 22 1.80 7.56 16.00
CA ALA A 22 3.22 7.88 16.20
C ALA A 22 3.91 8.45 14.94
N ALA A 23 3.20 8.50 13.79
CA ALA A 23 3.75 8.93 12.52
C ALA A 23 4.00 10.43 12.45
N ASP A 24 5.05 10.82 11.72
CA ASP A 24 5.30 12.21 11.31
C ASP A 24 4.52 12.53 10.02
N TYR A 25 4.27 11.52 9.19
CA TYR A 25 3.45 11.64 8.00
C TYR A 25 2.65 10.36 7.75
N VAL A 26 1.38 10.51 7.36
CA VAL A 26 0.48 9.41 6.98
C VAL A 26 0.00 9.63 5.57
N GLY A 27 0.14 8.62 4.71
CA GLY A 27 -0.29 8.71 3.33
C GLY A 27 -0.18 7.40 2.57
N SER A 28 -0.77 7.36 1.37
CA SER A 28 -0.62 6.25 0.44
C SER A 28 0.84 6.08 0.02
N THR A 29 1.19 4.94 -0.57
CA THR A 29 2.55 4.68 -1.08
C THR A 29 3.03 5.76 -2.05
N SER A 30 2.17 6.28 -2.91
CA SER A 30 2.49 7.38 -3.82
C SER A 30 2.73 8.71 -3.09
N GLN A 31 1.95 8.98 -2.05
CA GLN A 31 2.11 10.17 -1.21
C GLN A 31 3.38 10.09 -0.36
N ILE A 32 3.71 8.93 0.19
CA ILE A 32 4.97 8.68 0.92
C ILE A 32 6.17 8.94 0.00
N LEU A 33 6.13 8.43 -1.24
CA LEU A 33 7.19 8.68 -2.22
C LEU A 33 7.33 10.18 -2.55
N ALA A 34 6.21 10.87 -2.77
CA ALA A 34 6.21 12.30 -3.05
C ALA A 34 6.73 13.12 -1.86
N PHE A 35 6.31 12.76 -0.63
CA PHE A 35 6.80 13.39 0.60
C PHE A 35 8.32 13.22 0.74
N ALA A 36 8.83 12.00 0.58
CA ALA A 36 10.26 11.72 0.68
C ALA A 36 11.08 12.50 -0.35
N LYS A 37 10.58 12.66 -1.60
CA LYS A 37 11.23 13.46 -2.65
C LYS A 37 11.33 14.94 -2.27
N ASN A 38 10.27 15.50 -1.71
CA ASN A 38 10.16 16.94 -1.44
C ASN A 38 10.70 17.34 -0.05
N SER A 39 10.94 16.37 0.84
CA SER A 39 11.46 16.61 2.18
C SER A 39 12.93 17.04 2.13
N LYS A 40 13.32 17.89 3.05
CA LYS A 40 14.74 18.24 3.30
C LYS A 40 15.46 17.19 4.15
N GLU A 41 14.72 16.32 4.81
CA GLU A 41 15.28 15.25 5.63
C GLU A 41 15.88 14.15 4.77
N SER A 42 16.91 13.51 5.29
CA SER A 42 17.67 12.46 4.59
C SER A 42 17.41 11.06 5.12
N GLU A 43 16.69 10.91 6.23
CA GLU A 43 16.49 9.63 6.89
C GLU A 43 15.01 9.40 7.21
N PHE A 44 14.48 8.25 6.80
CA PHE A 44 13.07 7.92 6.94
C PHE A 44 12.86 6.47 7.41
N ILE A 45 11.98 6.29 8.40
CA ILE A 45 11.44 4.98 8.76
C ILE A 45 10.13 4.79 7.99
N ILE A 46 10.04 3.72 7.23
CA ILE A 46 8.91 3.44 6.33
C ILE A 46 8.07 2.30 6.89
N ALA A 47 6.83 2.60 7.26
CA ALA A 47 5.84 1.63 7.75
C ALA A 47 4.75 1.42 6.69
N THR A 48 5.10 0.74 5.63
CA THR A 48 4.23 0.25 4.56
C THR A 48 4.85 -0.98 3.89
N GLU A 49 4.19 -1.52 2.89
CA GLU A 49 4.64 -2.69 2.16
C GLU A 49 6.06 -2.49 1.57
N ARG A 50 6.94 -3.49 1.79
CA ARG A 50 8.39 -3.40 1.54
C ARG A 50 8.77 -3.15 0.07
N ASN A 51 7.93 -3.53 -0.89
CA ASN A 51 8.24 -3.35 -2.32
C ASN A 51 8.33 -1.87 -2.74
N ILE A 52 7.89 -0.92 -1.90
CA ILE A 52 8.09 0.52 -2.14
C ILE A 52 9.57 0.92 -2.06
N PHE A 53 10.40 0.19 -1.31
CA PHE A 53 11.81 0.55 -1.07
C PHE A 53 12.60 0.68 -2.36
N TYR A 54 12.39 -0.19 -3.33
CA TYR A 54 13.02 -0.07 -4.63
C TYR A 54 12.70 1.29 -5.31
N LYS A 55 11.43 1.70 -5.26
CA LYS A 55 11.00 2.99 -5.85
C LYS A 55 11.55 4.18 -5.08
N LEU A 56 11.59 4.10 -3.75
CA LEU A 56 12.15 5.14 -2.88
C LEU A 56 13.64 5.30 -3.15
N GLN A 57 14.40 4.22 -3.13
CA GLN A 57 15.85 4.22 -3.36
C GLN A 57 16.20 4.74 -4.76
N LYS A 58 15.45 4.30 -5.79
CA LYS A 58 15.64 4.78 -7.17
C LYS A 58 15.32 6.26 -7.33
N ALA A 59 14.32 6.76 -6.61
CA ALA A 59 13.87 8.15 -6.72
C ALA A 59 14.65 9.13 -5.87
N CYS A 60 15.26 8.66 -4.77
CA CYS A 60 16.03 9.45 -3.80
C CYS A 60 17.27 8.65 -3.37
N PRO A 61 18.28 8.50 -4.25
CA PRO A 61 19.46 7.66 -4.01
C PRO A 61 20.35 8.21 -2.86
N ASP A 62 20.23 9.47 -2.56
CA ASP A 62 20.95 10.21 -1.52
C ASP A 62 20.30 10.12 -0.13
N LYS A 63 19.15 9.44 -0.02
CA LYS A 63 18.40 9.32 1.22
C LYS A 63 18.41 7.89 1.78
N THR A 64 18.31 7.80 3.09
CA THR A 64 18.29 6.52 3.82
C THR A 64 16.85 6.15 4.15
N PHE A 65 16.46 4.94 3.77
CA PHE A 65 15.15 4.36 4.05
C PHE A 65 15.30 3.12 4.92
N ILE A 66 14.65 3.13 6.07
CA ILE A 66 14.70 2.09 7.09
C ILE A 66 13.33 1.42 7.16
N GLU A 67 13.30 0.11 7.08
CA GLU A 67 12.07 -0.66 7.24
C GLU A 67 11.61 -0.61 8.70
N ALA A 68 10.33 -0.28 8.92
CA ALA A 68 9.76 -0.37 10.25
C ALA A 68 9.72 -1.82 10.73
N PRO A 69 10.07 -2.10 11.99
CA PRO A 69 10.08 -3.47 12.50
C PRO A 69 8.67 -4.09 12.48
N VAL A 70 8.60 -5.36 12.13
CA VAL A 70 7.36 -6.14 12.08
C VAL A 70 7.04 -6.69 13.46
N ALA A 71 5.80 -6.51 13.93
CA ALA A 71 5.41 -6.88 15.30
C ALA A 71 5.27 -8.41 15.53
N SER A 72 5.14 -9.23 14.46
CA SER A 72 5.11 -10.69 14.60
C SER A 72 5.71 -11.41 13.39
N ARG A 73 6.29 -12.58 13.66
CA ARG A 73 6.79 -13.53 12.67
C ARG A 73 5.74 -14.58 12.25
N ASP A 74 4.56 -14.58 12.84
CA ASP A 74 3.60 -15.67 12.79
C ASP A 74 2.55 -15.57 11.64
N GLY A 75 2.90 -14.92 10.53
CA GLY A 75 2.10 -15.01 9.29
C GLY A 75 0.75 -14.29 9.28
N TYR A 76 0.33 -13.70 10.39
CA TYR A 76 -0.87 -12.86 10.43
C TYR A 76 -0.51 -11.40 10.08
N CYS A 77 -1.41 -10.76 9.32
CA CYS A 77 -1.26 -9.37 8.86
C CYS A 77 -1.35 -8.37 10.04
N LEU A 78 -0.28 -8.30 10.86
CA LEU A 78 -0.18 -7.36 11.98
C LEU A 78 0.61 -6.10 11.64
N SER A 79 1.22 -6.04 10.44
CA SER A 79 1.88 -4.82 9.95
C SER A 79 1.82 -4.77 8.44
N CYS A 80 1.65 -3.57 7.88
CA CYS A 80 1.64 -3.36 6.42
C CYS A 80 3.04 -3.41 5.79
N ALA A 81 4.09 -3.71 6.54
CA ALA A 81 5.46 -3.81 6.02
C ALA A 81 5.68 -5.05 5.16
N ASN A 82 4.94 -6.12 5.40
CA ASN A 82 4.98 -7.34 4.61
C ASN A 82 3.58 -7.96 4.52
N CYS A 83 3.02 -8.02 3.32
CA CYS A 83 1.73 -8.65 3.07
C CYS A 83 1.94 -10.06 2.50
N PRO A 84 1.72 -11.13 3.30
CA PRO A 84 1.93 -12.51 2.84
C PRO A 84 1.03 -12.87 1.65
N TRP A 85 -0.12 -12.23 1.52
CA TRP A 85 -1.02 -12.43 0.38
C TRP A 85 -0.46 -11.82 -0.91
N MET A 86 0.20 -10.66 -0.84
CA MET A 86 0.85 -10.06 -2.01
C MET A 86 2.10 -10.82 -2.44
N GLU A 87 2.81 -11.44 -1.51
CA GLU A 87 3.97 -12.30 -1.79
C GLU A 87 3.61 -13.56 -2.58
N LEU A 88 2.35 -13.98 -2.57
CA LEU A 88 1.88 -15.08 -3.41
C LEU A 88 1.93 -14.75 -4.91
N ASN A 89 1.95 -13.47 -5.27
CA ASN A 89 2.04 -13.00 -6.65
C ASN A 89 3.50 -12.87 -7.07
N THR A 90 4.08 -13.96 -7.58
CA THR A 90 5.46 -13.97 -8.09
C THR A 90 5.46 -13.66 -9.59
N ILE A 91 6.64 -13.20 -10.10
CA ILE A 91 6.83 -12.97 -11.54
C ILE A 91 6.59 -14.27 -12.32
N GLN A 92 7.02 -15.42 -11.80
CA GLN A 92 6.80 -16.71 -12.46
C GLN A 92 5.31 -17.07 -12.58
N LYS A 93 4.53 -16.81 -11.53
CA LYS A 93 3.06 -17.01 -11.60
C LYS A 93 2.38 -16.05 -12.56
N LEU A 94 2.89 -14.82 -12.68
CA LEU A 94 2.39 -13.87 -13.66
C LEU A 94 2.67 -14.33 -15.08
N ILE A 95 3.88 -14.84 -15.36
CA ILE A 95 4.24 -15.41 -16.67
C ILE A 95 3.32 -16.59 -16.99
N ASP A 96 3.18 -17.55 -16.06
CA ASP A 96 2.29 -18.70 -16.25
C ASP A 96 0.83 -18.28 -16.48
N CYS A 97 0.37 -17.27 -15.78
CA CYS A 97 -0.98 -16.70 -15.99
C CYS A 97 -1.17 -16.10 -17.40
N LEU A 98 -0.14 -15.44 -17.94
CA LEU A 98 -0.20 -14.86 -19.28
C LEU A 98 -0.09 -15.94 -20.37
N GLU A 99 0.69 -16.97 -20.15
CA GLU A 99 0.84 -18.11 -21.07
C GLU A 99 -0.36 -19.06 -21.04
N ASN A 100 -0.98 -19.23 -19.87
CA ASN A 100 -2.08 -20.18 -19.63
C ASN A 100 -3.28 -19.49 -18.92
N PRO A 101 -3.89 -18.45 -19.49
CA PRO A 101 -4.91 -17.64 -18.80
C PRO A 101 -6.12 -18.45 -18.31
N GLN A 102 -6.50 -19.50 -19.04
CA GLN A 102 -7.65 -20.32 -18.68
C GLN A 102 -7.44 -21.12 -17.39
N LYS A 103 -6.20 -21.51 -17.06
CA LYS A 103 -5.89 -22.22 -15.80
C LYS A 103 -6.00 -21.31 -14.57
N HIS A 104 -5.87 -20.02 -14.77
CA HIS A 104 -5.83 -19.00 -13.71
C HIS A 104 -7.12 -18.18 -13.64
N GLN A 105 -8.10 -18.52 -14.49
CA GLN A 105 -9.39 -17.83 -14.50
C GLN A 105 -10.15 -18.15 -13.22
N VAL A 106 -10.54 -17.10 -12.50
CA VAL A 106 -11.43 -17.19 -11.34
C VAL A 106 -12.87 -17.06 -11.85
N LEU A 107 -13.64 -18.12 -11.69
CA LEU A 107 -15.06 -18.15 -12.04
C LEU A 107 -15.89 -17.85 -10.78
N VAL A 108 -16.77 -16.88 -10.87
CA VAL A 108 -17.69 -16.51 -9.80
C VAL A 108 -19.12 -16.85 -10.26
N ASP A 109 -19.89 -17.52 -9.41
CA ASP A 109 -21.30 -17.79 -9.67
C ASP A 109 -22.06 -16.52 -10.06
N ASP A 110 -22.95 -16.64 -11.06
CA ASP A 110 -23.64 -15.48 -11.64
C ASP A 110 -24.53 -14.75 -10.63
N THR A 111 -25.11 -15.46 -9.68
CA THR A 111 -25.95 -14.85 -8.64
C THR A 111 -25.09 -13.98 -7.72
N ILE A 112 -23.94 -14.51 -7.30
CA ILE A 112 -22.96 -13.81 -6.46
C ILE A 112 -22.40 -12.62 -7.24
N ARG A 113 -21.98 -12.84 -8.50
CA ARG A 113 -21.42 -11.79 -9.37
C ARG A 113 -22.39 -10.63 -9.55
N ASN A 114 -23.65 -10.92 -9.89
CA ASN A 114 -24.68 -9.90 -10.11
C ASN A 114 -25.02 -9.13 -8.81
N GLY A 115 -24.99 -9.82 -7.66
CA GLY A 115 -25.12 -9.18 -6.36
C GLY A 115 -23.97 -8.24 -6.04
N ALA A 116 -22.72 -8.68 -6.29
CA ALA A 116 -21.50 -7.93 -6.01
C ALA A 116 -21.29 -6.73 -6.95
N LEU A 117 -21.80 -6.80 -8.19
CA LEU A 117 -21.72 -5.67 -9.14
C LEU A 117 -22.45 -4.42 -8.66
N LYS A 118 -23.55 -4.56 -7.94
CA LYS A 118 -24.36 -3.41 -7.48
C LYS A 118 -23.58 -2.46 -6.56
N PRO A 119 -22.99 -2.91 -5.44
CA PRO A 119 -22.20 -2.02 -4.59
C PRO A 119 -20.93 -1.51 -5.29
N LEU A 120 -20.30 -2.31 -6.15
CA LEU A 120 -19.15 -1.90 -6.92
C LEU A 120 -19.50 -0.75 -7.88
N GLN A 121 -20.60 -0.86 -8.63
CA GLN A 121 -21.05 0.19 -9.54
C GLN A 121 -21.36 1.49 -8.77
N ARG A 122 -22.06 1.38 -7.62
CA ARG A 122 -22.34 2.54 -6.77
C ARG A 122 -21.07 3.24 -6.28
N MET A 123 -20.04 2.48 -5.92
CA MET A 123 -18.74 3.02 -5.53
C MET A 123 -18.06 3.76 -6.69
N LEU A 124 -18.10 3.19 -7.89
CA LEU A 124 -17.52 3.81 -9.10
C LEU A 124 -18.26 5.11 -9.47
N ASP A 125 -19.59 5.09 -9.46
CA ASP A 125 -20.45 6.25 -9.74
C ASP A 125 -20.19 7.37 -8.72
N PHE A 126 -20.16 7.04 -7.42
CA PHE A 126 -19.83 7.99 -6.37
C PHE A 126 -18.43 8.60 -6.56
N SER A 127 -17.44 7.78 -6.90
CA SER A 127 -16.07 8.24 -7.14
C SER A 127 -15.98 9.17 -8.37
N ALA A 128 -16.76 8.89 -9.42
CA ALA A 128 -16.85 9.73 -10.60
C ALA A 128 -17.53 11.08 -10.27
N ASP A 129 -18.61 11.05 -9.51
CA ASP A 129 -19.34 12.26 -9.10
C ASP A 129 -18.50 13.13 -8.17
N LEU A 130 -17.71 12.53 -7.29
CA LEU A 130 -16.75 13.25 -6.44
C LEU A 130 -15.64 13.92 -7.28
N LYS A 131 -15.06 13.19 -8.25
CA LYS A 131 -14.02 13.73 -9.13
C LYS A 131 -14.54 14.85 -10.04
N SER A 132 -15.78 14.77 -10.48
CA SER A 132 -16.43 15.82 -11.31
C SER A 132 -16.90 17.04 -10.51
N GLY A 133 -16.80 17.00 -9.17
CA GLY A 133 -17.29 18.06 -8.29
C GLY A 133 -18.81 18.12 -8.09
N LYS A 134 -19.53 17.12 -8.59
CA LYS A 134 -20.97 16.96 -8.39
C LYS A 134 -21.34 16.73 -6.92
N ILE A 135 -20.46 16.01 -6.20
CA ILE A 135 -20.57 15.74 -4.76
C ILE A 135 -19.34 16.33 -4.09
N ARG A 136 -19.53 16.96 -2.92
CA ARG A 136 -18.45 17.42 -2.05
C ARG A 136 -18.57 16.70 -0.71
N LEU A 137 -17.44 16.22 -0.20
CA LEU A 137 -17.35 15.72 1.17
C LEU A 137 -17.19 16.94 2.09
N ASN A 138 -18.08 17.06 3.08
CA ASN A 138 -18.00 18.10 4.12
C ASN A 138 -16.91 17.75 5.12
#